data_d5dd16c0830dd5411e7f22d5ad9b1ff4
#
_entry.id   d5dd16c0830dd5411e7f22d5ad9b1ff4
#
_cell.length_a   1.000
_cell.length_b   1.000
_cell.length_c   1.000
_cell.angle_alpha   90.00
_cell.angle_beta   90.00
_cell.angle_gamma   90.00
#
_symmetry.space_group_name_H-M   'P 1'
#
loop_
_entity.id
_entity.type
_entity.pdbx_description
1 polymer ?
#
loop_
_entity_poly.entity_id
_entity_poly.type
_entity_poly.pdbx_seq_one_letter_code
_entity_poly.pdbx_strand_id
1 'polypeptide(L)'
;MLNVLFVRELASRLRDTPIIVMAANPGYSATGLRSSFTGMRSVFHSVLENLIARSAEEGSRSVVWAATVGDLLLDDKMRGAFVSAMEVIEQTGFLATEDGKSAGERLWVRNLHHYLERMN
;
A
#
# COMPACT_ATOMS: atom_id res chain seq x y z
N MET A 1 -7.50 -0.53 1.65
CA MET A 1 -8.36 0.25 0.75
C MET A 1 -8.03 1.75 0.77
N LEU A 2 -8.07 2.44 1.91
CA LEU A 2 -7.78 3.90 1.99
C LEU A 2 -6.41 4.28 1.44
N ASN A 3 -5.37 3.50 1.73
CA ASN A 3 -4.02 3.75 1.21
C ASN A 3 -3.95 3.70 -0.33
N VAL A 4 -4.72 2.81 -0.96
CA VAL A 4 -4.77 2.70 -2.42
C VAL A 4 -5.45 3.92 -3.03
N LEU A 5 -6.56 4.40 -2.45
CA LEU A 5 -7.23 5.63 -2.88
C LEU A 5 -6.29 6.84 -2.76
N PHE A 6 -5.59 6.96 -1.63
CA PHE A 6 -4.62 8.03 -1.41
C PHE A 6 -3.47 8.01 -2.44
N VAL A 7 -2.90 6.82 -2.68
CA VAL A 7 -1.79 6.65 -3.65
C VAL A 7 -2.23 7.01 -5.07
N ARG A 8 -3.44 6.60 -5.48
CA ARG A 8 -3.99 6.95 -6.81
C ARG A 8 -4.18 8.45 -6.96
N GLU A 9 -4.71 9.10 -5.93
CA GLU A 9 -4.91 10.55 -5.94
C GLU A 9 -3.58 11.31 -5.97
N LEU A 10 -2.61 10.87 -5.18
CA LEU A 10 -1.27 11.43 -5.19
C LEU A 10 -0.56 11.25 -6.55
N ALA A 11 -0.66 10.05 -7.13
CA ALA A 11 -0.10 9.76 -8.44
C ALA A 11 -0.71 10.63 -9.55
N SER A 12 -2.03 10.86 -9.49
CA SER A 12 -2.73 11.77 -10.42
C SER A 12 -2.19 13.20 -10.34
N ARG A 13 -1.90 13.69 -9.14
CA ARG A 13 -1.38 15.05 -8.90
C ARG A 13 0.09 15.19 -9.29
N LEU A 14 0.84 14.10 -9.26
CA LEU A 14 2.26 14.07 -9.64
C LEU A 14 2.47 13.60 -11.08
N ARG A 15 1.43 13.59 -11.91
CA ARG A 15 1.48 13.08 -13.29
C ARG A 15 2.57 13.74 -14.13
N ASP A 16 2.75 15.04 -13.99
CA ASP A 16 3.70 15.84 -14.79
C ASP A 16 5.10 15.89 -14.15
N THR A 17 5.36 14.99 -13.19
CA THR A 17 6.67 14.87 -12.53
C THR A 17 7.29 13.50 -12.81
N PRO A 18 8.61 13.36 -12.66
CA PRO A 18 9.28 12.06 -12.79
C PRO A 18 9.01 11.12 -11.60
N ILE A 19 8.18 11.52 -10.63
CA ILE A 19 7.91 10.74 -9.41
C ILE A 19 6.83 9.72 -9.70
N ILE A 20 7.13 8.44 -9.50
CA ILE A 20 6.18 7.33 -9.56
C ILE A 20 5.78 6.95 -8.14
N VAL A 21 4.48 6.96 -7.86
CA VAL A 21 3.93 6.58 -6.57
C VAL A 21 3.08 5.33 -6.73
N MET A 22 3.31 4.33 -5.90
CA MET A 22 2.56 3.08 -5.90
C MET A 22 2.32 2.57 -4.48
N ALA A 23 1.35 1.70 -4.30
CA ALA A 23 1.07 1.02 -3.04
C ALA A 23 1.58 -0.42 -3.11
N ALA A 24 2.51 -0.79 -2.24
CA ALA A 24 3.04 -2.16 -2.17
C ALA A 24 2.45 -2.91 -0.96
N ASN A 25 1.97 -4.13 -1.21
CA ASN A 25 1.52 -5.04 -0.18
C ASN A 25 2.58 -6.14 0.04
N PRO A 26 3.27 -6.17 1.18
CA PRO A 26 4.25 -7.20 1.50
C PRO A 26 3.61 -8.56 1.84
N GLY A 27 2.28 -8.63 1.89
CA GLY A 27 1.56 -9.80 2.38
C GLY A 27 1.58 -9.91 3.91
N TYR A 28 1.18 -11.07 4.40
CA TYR A 28 1.25 -11.38 5.82
C TYR A 28 2.67 -11.83 6.15
N SER A 29 3.45 -10.97 6.79
CA SER A 29 4.84 -11.25 7.15
C SER A 29 5.01 -11.26 8.66
N ALA A 30 5.82 -12.19 9.17
CA ALA A 30 6.23 -12.25 10.56
C ALA A 30 7.19 -11.09 10.85
N THR A 31 6.67 -10.03 11.45
CA THR A 31 7.44 -8.85 11.83
C THR A 31 7.27 -8.55 13.31
N GLY A 32 8.26 -7.91 13.92
CA GLY A 32 8.21 -7.49 15.33
C GLY A 32 7.08 -6.50 15.68
N LEU A 33 6.28 -6.06 14.70
CA LEU A 33 5.16 -5.13 14.91
C LEU A 33 4.09 -5.64 15.88
N ARG A 34 4.03 -6.97 16.10
CA ARG A 34 3.03 -7.64 16.96
C ARG A 34 3.59 -8.13 18.29
N SER A 35 4.81 -7.79 18.64
CA SER A 35 5.44 -8.16 19.92
C SER A 35 4.69 -7.67 21.16
N SER A 36 3.71 -6.77 20.98
CA SER A 36 2.87 -6.21 22.06
C SER A 36 1.72 -7.12 22.51
N PHE A 37 1.46 -8.24 21.83
CA PHE A 37 0.40 -9.16 22.24
C PHE A 37 0.89 -10.10 23.35
N THR A 38 0.18 -10.12 24.48
CA THR A 38 0.49 -10.96 25.66
C THR A 38 -0.62 -11.99 25.90
N GLY A 39 -0.28 -13.11 26.55
CA GLY A 39 -1.22 -14.15 26.97
C GLY A 39 -1.49 -15.23 25.90
N MET A 40 -2.60 -15.98 26.09
CA MET A 40 -2.98 -17.13 25.24
C MET A 40 -3.15 -16.77 23.75
N ARG A 41 -3.47 -15.52 23.45
CA ARG A 41 -3.52 -14.98 22.08
C ARG A 41 -2.13 -14.98 21.42
N SER A 42 -1.07 -14.77 22.20
CA SER A 42 0.31 -14.81 21.68
C SER A 42 0.69 -16.20 21.17
N VAL A 43 0.29 -17.25 21.89
CA VAL A 43 0.59 -18.64 21.48
C VAL A 43 -0.13 -19.01 20.19
N PHE A 44 -1.42 -18.67 20.08
CA PHE A 44 -2.18 -18.93 18.87
C PHE A 44 -1.62 -18.16 17.66
N HIS A 45 -1.23 -16.90 17.87
CA HIS A 45 -0.59 -16.09 16.83
C HIS A 45 0.78 -16.62 16.42
N SER A 46 1.61 -17.10 17.37
CA SER A 46 2.91 -17.70 17.04
C SER A 46 2.79 -18.97 16.20
N VAL A 47 1.79 -19.80 16.47
CA VAL A 47 1.51 -21.00 15.66
C VAL A 47 1.06 -20.58 14.24
N LEU A 48 0.17 -19.62 14.14
CA LEU A 48 -0.33 -19.12 12.86
C LEU A 48 0.78 -18.43 12.05
N GLU A 49 1.63 -17.65 12.72
CA GLU A 49 2.80 -17.02 12.09
C GLU A 49 3.76 -18.05 11.52
N ASN A 50 4.09 -19.10 12.26
CA ASN A 50 4.99 -20.15 11.79
C ASN A 50 4.42 -20.97 10.62
N LEU A 51 3.09 -21.03 10.48
CA LEU A 51 2.45 -21.83 9.42
C LEU A 51 2.12 -21.02 8.17
N ILE A 52 1.83 -19.72 8.29
CA ILE A 52 1.22 -18.93 7.21
C ILE A 52 2.01 -17.64 6.89
N ALA A 53 2.75 -17.09 7.86
CA ALA A 53 3.46 -15.85 7.65
C ALA A 53 4.71 -16.07 6.78
N ARG A 54 4.89 -15.17 5.81
CA ARG A 54 6.14 -15.06 5.07
C ARG A 54 7.23 -14.51 5.99
N SER A 55 8.47 -14.84 5.73
CA SER A 55 9.59 -14.19 6.42
C SER A 55 9.60 -12.69 6.12
N ALA A 56 10.22 -11.90 6.99
CA ALA A 56 10.40 -10.46 6.76
C ALA A 56 11.17 -10.20 5.44
N GLU A 57 12.11 -11.08 5.10
CA GLU A 57 12.84 -11.03 3.84
C GLU A 57 11.90 -11.24 2.63
N GLU A 58 11.05 -12.25 2.66
CA GLU A 58 10.08 -12.50 1.57
C GLU A 58 9.07 -11.36 1.42
N GLY A 59 8.62 -10.78 2.55
CA GLY A 59 7.75 -9.61 2.53
C GLY A 59 8.42 -8.38 1.92
N SER A 60 9.70 -8.16 2.23
CA SER A 60 10.47 -7.03 1.69
C SER A 60 10.72 -7.12 0.19
N ARG A 61 10.75 -8.32 -0.38
CA ARG A 61 10.95 -8.51 -1.83
C ARG A 61 9.90 -7.78 -2.66
N SER A 62 8.65 -7.76 -2.23
CA SER A 62 7.58 -7.02 -2.93
C SER A 62 7.84 -5.50 -2.93
N VAL A 63 8.40 -4.97 -1.85
CA VAL A 63 8.72 -3.54 -1.73
C VAL A 63 9.94 -3.19 -2.57
N VAL A 64 10.99 -4.01 -2.51
CA VAL A 64 12.21 -3.84 -3.33
C VAL A 64 11.86 -3.94 -4.81
N TRP A 65 11.08 -4.95 -5.19
CA TRP A 65 10.62 -5.09 -6.57
C TRP A 65 9.84 -3.86 -7.04
N ALA A 66 8.91 -3.36 -6.24
CA ALA A 66 8.15 -2.15 -6.55
C ALA A 66 9.08 -0.93 -6.76
N ALA A 67 10.14 -0.81 -5.96
CA ALA A 67 11.09 0.30 -6.07
C ALA A 67 12.01 0.21 -7.30
N THR A 68 12.25 -0.99 -7.81
CA THR A 68 13.25 -1.22 -8.89
C THR A 68 12.61 -1.51 -10.26
N VAL A 69 11.34 -1.91 -10.28
CA VAL A 69 10.67 -2.31 -11.53
C VAL A 69 10.31 -1.13 -12.44
N GLY A 70 10.27 0.09 -11.90
CA GLY A 70 9.94 1.30 -12.64
C GLY A 70 10.83 1.52 -13.86
N ASP A 71 12.10 1.13 -13.77
CA ASP A 71 13.06 1.21 -14.89
C ASP A 71 12.81 0.16 -15.99
N LEU A 72 12.06 -0.89 -15.68
CA LEU A 72 11.82 -2.05 -16.57
C LEU A 72 10.42 -2.06 -17.18
N LEU A 73 9.45 -1.43 -16.53
CA LEU A 73 8.08 -1.34 -16.99
C LEU A 73 7.74 0.12 -17.31
N LEU A 74 6.88 0.30 -18.33
CA LEU A 74 6.39 1.62 -18.73
C LEU A 74 5.82 2.37 -17.52
N ASP A 75 6.39 3.51 -17.21
CA ASP A 75 6.06 4.39 -16.07
C ASP A 75 4.57 4.58 -15.83
N ASP A 76 3.78 4.71 -16.91
CA ASP A 76 2.34 4.96 -16.83
C ASP A 76 1.54 3.82 -16.17
N LYS A 77 2.00 2.57 -16.31
CA LYS A 77 1.33 1.41 -15.67
C LYS A 77 1.59 1.33 -14.16
N MET A 78 2.70 1.92 -13.71
CA MET A 78 3.10 1.88 -12.30
C MET A 78 2.54 3.05 -11.51
N ARG A 79 2.14 4.14 -12.17
CA ARG A 79 1.59 5.33 -11.50
C ARG A 79 0.24 5.03 -10.85
N GLY A 80 0.20 5.12 -9.52
CA GLY A 80 -0.98 4.81 -8.73
C GLY A 80 -1.31 3.32 -8.62
N ALA A 81 -0.41 2.44 -9.08
CA ALA A 81 -0.60 1.01 -9.04
C ALA A 81 -0.64 0.46 -7.62
N PHE A 82 -1.36 -0.65 -7.45
CA PHE A 82 -1.26 -1.50 -6.28
C PHE A 82 -0.51 -2.77 -6.66
N VAL A 83 0.58 -3.04 -5.96
CA VAL A 83 1.42 -4.21 -6.22
C VAL A 83 1.38 -5.18 -5.04
N SER A 84 1.31 -6.46 -5.34
CA SER A 84 1.33 -7.54 -4.36
C SER A 84 2.02 -8.75 -4.98
N ALA A 85 2.84 -9.45 -4.21
CA ALA A 85 3.59 -10.62 -4.67
C ALA A 85 4.41 -10.39 -5.97
N MET A 86 4.97 -9.17 -6.12
CA MET A 86 5.75 -8.75 -7.30
C MET A 86 4.93 -8.69 -8.61
N GLU A 87 3.65 -8.41 -8.49
CA GLU A 87 2.74 -8.22 -9.62
C GLU A 87 1.90 -6.97 -9.42
N VAL A 88 1.53 -6.31 -10.52
CA VAL A 88 0.55 -5.24 -10.50
C VAL A 88 -0.85 -5.86 -10.44
N ILE A 89 -1.57 -5.54 -9.38
CA ILE A 89 -2.92 -6.04 -9.16
C ILE A 89 -3.93 -5.03 -9.71
N GLU A 90 -4.71 -5.49 -10.68
CA GLU A 90 -5.79 -4.67 -11.23
C GLU A 90 -6.85 -4.36 -10.17
N GLN A 91 -7.21 -3.09 -10.08
CA GLN A 91 -8.21 -2.65 -9.11
C GLN A 91 -9.62 -2.96 -9.62
N THR A 92 -10.38 -3.68 -8.80
CA THR A 92 -11.76 -4.08 -9.12
C THR A 92 -12.75 -3.57 -8.06
N GLY A 93 -14.03 -3.78 -8.32
CA GLY A 93 -15.10 -3.40 -7.40
C GLY A 93 -15.16 -1.89 -7.19
N PHE A 94 -15.40 -1.44 -5.95
CA PHE A 94 -15.56 -0.03 -5.60
C PHE A 94 -14.41 0.85 -6.07
N LEU A 95 -13.17 0.35 -6.00
CA LEU A 95 -11.98 1.12 -6.41
C LEU A 95 -11.94 1.45 -7.90
N ALA A 96 -12.64 0.68 -8.74
CA ALA A 96 -12.72 0.89 -10.17
C ALA A 96 -13.91 1.79 -10.61
N THR A 97 -14.77 2.18 -9.67
CA THR A 97 -15.96 3.00 -9.95
C THR A 97 -15.69 4.50 -9.82
N GLU A 98 -16.56 5.34 -10.39
CA GLU A 98 -16.55 6.79 -10.21
C GLU A 98 -16.77 7.18 -8.74
N ASP A 99 -17.54 6.41 -7.98
CA ASP A 99 -17.71 6.62 -6.53
C ASP A 99 -16.39 6.40 -5.77
N GLY A 100 -15.62 5.41 -6.19
CA GLY A 100 -14.27 5.16 -5.65
C GLY A 100 -13.32 6.32 -5.94
N LYS A 101 -13.36 6.89 -7.13
CA LYS A 101 -12.58 8.07 -7.52
C LYS A 101 -12.97 9.28 -6.68
N SER A 102 -14.26 9.60 -6.60
CA SER A 102 -14.79 10.68 -5.75
C SER A 102 -14.43 10.50 -4.27
N ALA A 103 -14.40 9.26 -3.77
CA ALA A 103 -13.95 8.95 -2.41
C ALA A 103 -12.46 9.25 -2.22
N GLY A 104 -11.62 9.01 -3.23
CA GLY A 104 -10.20 9.37 -3.23
C GLY A 104 -9.99 10.87 -3.10
N GLU A 105 -10.69 11.65 -3.91
CA GLU A 105 -10.65 13.12 -3.87
C GLU A 105 -11.07 13.68 -2.51
N ARG A 106 -12.18 13.18 -1.95
CA ARG A 106 -12.63 13.58 -0.60
C ARG A 106 -11.62 13.21 0.49
N LEU A 107 -11.02 12.02 0.38
CA LEU A 107 -9.98 11.58 1.31
C LEU A 107 -8.76 12.49 1.27
N TRP A 108 -8.34 12.89 0.08
CA TRP A 108 -7.24 13.81 -0.14
C TRP A 108 -7.48 15.17 0.54
N VAL A 109 -8.61 15.81 0.25
CA VAL A 109 -8.98 17.11 0.81
C VAL A 109 -9.03 17.06 2.33
N ARG A 110 -9.62 16.02 2.91
CA ARG A 110 -9.70 15.84 4.37
C ARG A 110 -8.32 15.68 5.01
N ASN A 111 -7.42 14.90 4.40
CA ASN A 111 -6.07 14.72 4.92
C ASN A 111 -5.24 15.99 4.82
N LEU A 112 -5.37 16.73 3.72
CA LEU A 112 -4.69 18.01 3.55
C LEU A 112 -5.15 19.04 4.60
N HIS A 113 -6.47 19.14 4.83
CA HIS A 113 -7.04 20.03 5.85
C HIS A 113 -6.52 19.68 7.24
N HIS A 114 -6.56 18.42 7.63
CA HIS A 114 -6.04 17.95 8.92
C HIS A 114 -4.54 18.22 9.09
N TYR A 115 -3.75 18.08 8.01
CA TYR A 115 -2.33 18.38 8.03
C TYR A 115 -2.08 19.89 8.26
N LEU A 116 -2.79 20.75 7.54
CA LEU A 116 -2.66 22.21 7.67
C LEU A 116 -3.08 22.72 9.05
N GLU A 117 -4.12 22.15 9.65
CA GLU A 117 -4.55 22.48 11.02
C GLU A 117 -3.49 22.13 12.09
N ARG A 118 -2.65 21.15 11.85
CA ARG A 118 -1.59 20.74 12.78
C ARG A 118 -0.31 21.57 12.66
N MET A 119 -0.16 22.30 11.57
CA MET A 119 1.00 23.15 11.33
C MET A 119 0.82 24.59 11.86
N ASN A 120 -0.41 24.99 12.19
CA ASN A 120 -0.76 26.27 12.81
C ASN A 120 -0.93 26.11 14.31
#